data_428496e0ea9f14700fca08b92ab769c3
#
_entry.id   428496e0ea9f14700fca08b92ab769c3
#
_cell.length_a   1.000
_cell.length_b   1.000
_cell.length_c   1.000
_cell.angle_alpha   90.00
_cell.angle_beta   90.00
_cell.angle_gamma   90.00
#
_symmetry.space_group_name_H-M   'P 1'
#
loop_
_entity.id
_entity.type
_entity.pdbx_description
1 polymer ?
#
loop_
_entity_poly.entity_id
_entity_poly.type
_entity_poly.pdbx_seq_one_letter_code
_entity_poly.pdbx_strand_id
1 'polypeptide(L)'
;MKSAPTAFALALLGLTSACGGLGFGAATAPQVAAPLILVTAAPNASPTPTPFQPPYVEQATPTSLYHIQVPTLEPFLPTATASPTEVPPAEASPTVDLNSLFPTAAAPPLPSGSSDAPDPSVLLTDTGSINFLLIGSDKRPGGSYRTDTMVIVILWPREAQASMISIPRDLWVYIPSVGMQRINTAYQSGELYGYTGGGPGLLRDTIAYNLGIRIDHTAMVEFDGFRRIVDTLGGVDVPVACPYTDWRLIDPSYDPYNENNWALYTVESGVAHMDGDLALWYARSRMRSSDFDRGRRQQEVLRALFGQALRTDSLTRIPQLYTDLSETIMTDLGLGDILKLALYAPSLTNASIRSYYIRPPYVSAWMTPAGASVQLPNEAELEQMLIQATTLSSTAIERHEVAVEIQNGTGVPGLDGLAANRLNYAGYATHLSAADSTDYAASVVIDATVGQDPSQRDALLSILDLPSSAVISGPDANAGWDYRVVLGYDYKTCFKPEDLIH
;
A
#
# COMPACT_ATOMS: atom_id res chain seq x y z
N MET A 1 1.22 36.87 1.08
CA MET A 1 -0.11 36.22 1.03
C MET A 1 0.17 34.79 0.67
N LYS A 2 -0.02 33.87 1.62
CA LYS A 2 0.36 32.46 1.53
C LYS A 2 -0.73 31.68 0.76
N SER A 3 -0.39 31.15 -0.40
CA SER A 3 -1.26 30.22 -1.12
C SER A 3 -1.18 28.84 -0.43
N ALA A 4 -2.30 28.35 0.06
CA ALA A 4 -2.41 27.03 0.67
C ALA A 4 -2.49 25.94 -0.41
N PRO A 5 -1.97 24.77 -0.16
CA PRO A 5 -1.91 23.66 -1.11
C PRO A 5 -3.18 22.80 -1.10
N THR A 6 -3.50 22.22 -2.20
CA THR A 6 -4.80 21.61 -2.46
C THR A 6 -4.68 20.36 -3.32
N ALA A 7 -4.65 19.16 -2.74
CA ALA A 7 -4.54 18.08 -3.70
C ALA A 7 -4.68 16.60 -3.28
N PHE A 8 -5.04 16.27 -2.07
CA PHE A 8 -5.39 14.86 -1.76
C PHE A 8 -6.61 14.39 -2.59
N ALA A 9 -7.52 15.29 -2.84
CA ALA A 9 -8.65 15.04 -3.72
C ALA A 9 -8.26 14.62 -5.13
N LEU A 10 -7.06 14.96 -5.61
CA LEU A 10 -6.65 14.63 -6.97
C LEU A 10 -6.01 13.27 -7.12
N ALA A 11 -5.35 12.75 -6.10
CA ALA A 11 -4.97 11.34 -6.12
C ALA A 11 -6.22 10.43 -6.08
N LEU A 12 -7.30 10.90 -5.45
CA LEU A 12 -8.63 10.31 -5.48
C LEU A 12 -9.46 10.77 -6.69
N LEU A 13 -9.21 11.96 -7.22
CA LEU A 13 -9.92 12.56 -8.37
C LEU A 13 -9.59 11.92 -9.70
N GLY A 14 -8.38 11.39 -9.82
CA GLY A 14 -8.11 10.49 -10.91
C GLY A 14 -9.03 9.25 -10.91
N LEU A 15 -9.99 9.15 -10.01
CA LEU A 15 -10.77 7.95 -9.74
C LEU A 15 -12.31 8.14 -9.87
N THR A 16 -12.80 9.26 -10.42
CA THR A 16 -14.23 9.54 -10.39
C THR A 16 -14.87 9.83 -11.74
N SER A 17 -15.70 9.05 -12.23
CA SER A 17 -16.98 9.29 -12.92
C SER A 17 -17.43 8.18 -13.83
N ALA A 18 -18.57 7.68 -13.61
CA ALA A 18 -19.57 7.37 -14.62
C ALA A 18 -20.90 7.08 -13.95
N CYS A 19 -21.80 8.00 -14.02
CA CYS A 19 -23.22 7.68 -13.94
C CYS A 19 -24.03 8.75 -14.70
N GLY A 20 -24.68 8.34 -15.72
CA GLY A 20 -25.67 9.17 -16.41
C GLY A 20 -26.27 8.45 -17.61
N GLY A 21 -27.47 7.95 -17.45
CA GLY A 21 -28.23 7.43 -18.59
C GLY A 21 -29.41 6.57 -18.15
N LEU A 22 -30.48 7.20 -17.65
CA LEU A 22 -31.77 6.55 -17.51
C LEU A 22 -32.37 6.33 -18.92
N GLY A 23 -32.33 5.09 -19.38
CA GLY A 23 -33.10 4.64 -20.54
C GLY A 23 -34.07 3.53 -20.10
N PHE A 24 -35.34 3.85 -19.98
CA PHE A 24 -36.41 2.85 -19.82
C PHE A 24 -36.55 2.06 -21.12
N GLY A 25 -36.27 0.77 -21.08
CA GLY A 25 -36.48 -0.17 -22.17
C GLY A 25 -37.01 -1.51 -21.67
N ALA A 26 -38.11 -1.92 -22.28
CA ALA A 26 -39.04 -3.00 -21.98
C ALA A 26 -38.42 -4.34 -21.51
N ALA A 27 -39.20 -4.96 -20.57
CA ALA A 27 -38.99 -6.33 -20.09
C ALA A 27 -39.06 -7.36 -21.23
N THR A 28 -38.01 -8.18 -21.37
CA THR A 28 -38.04 -9.44 -22.09
C THR A 28 -37.90 -10.61 -21.12
N ALA A 29 -38.65 -11.68 -21.38
CA ALA A 29 -38.81 -12.87 -20.56
C ALA A 29 -37.49 -13.61 -20.20
N PRO A 30 -37.48 -14.42 -19.13
CA PRO A 30 -36.28 -15.10 -18.67
C PRO A 30 -35.83 -16.17 -19.64
N GLN A 31 -34.60 -16.05 -20.14
CA GLN A 31 -33.91 -17.14 -20.82
C GLN A 31 -33.44 -18.17 -19.77
N VAL A 32 -33.87 -19.41 -19.98
CA VAL A 32 -33.42 -20.57 -19.21
C VAL A 32 -31.92 -20.70 -19.40
N ALA A 33 -31.14 -20.60 -18.32
CA ALA A 33 -29.72 -20.80 -18.30
C ALA A 33 -29.39 -22.24 -18.74
N ALA A 34 -28.52 -22.37 -19.76
CA ALA A 34 -27.95 -23.66 -20.13
C ALA A 34 -27.09 -24.21 -18.99
N PRO A 35 -27.06 -25.53 -18.74
CA PRO A 35 -26.26 -26.11 -17.68
C PRO A 35 -24.77 -25.87 -17.96
N LEU A 36 -24.05 -25.34 -16.96
CA LEU A 36 -22.60 -25.20 -16.98
C LEU A 36 -21.96 -26.57 -17.08
N ILE A 37 -21.34 -26.88 -18.21
CA ILE A 37 -20.46 -28.06 -18.34
C ILE A 37 -19.11 -27.67 -17.76
N LEU A 38 -18.77 -28.24 -16.58
CA LEU A 38 -17.42 -28.21 -16.04
C LEU A 38 -16.51 -29.00 -17.00
N VAL A 39 -15.76 -28.29 -17.83
CA VAL A 39 -14.69 -28.92 -18.62
C VAL A 39 -13.51 -29.14 -17.69
N THR A 40 -13.39 -30.32 -17.12
CA THR A 40 -12.14 -30.76 -16.49
C THR A 40 -11.08 -30.91 -17.58
N ALA A 41 -9.94 -30.25 -17.40
CA ALA A 41 -8.80 -30.42 -18.31
C ALA A 41 -8.47 -31.91 -18.41
N ALA A 42 -8.25 -32.39 -19.66
CA ALA A 42 -7.83 -33.77 -19.88
C ALA A 42 -6.52 -34.05 -19.12
N PRO A 43 -6.29 -35.29 -18.60
CA PRO A 43 -5.13 -35.62 -17.78
C PRO A 43 -3.77 -35.36 -18.46
N ASN A 44 -3.73 -35.09 -19.74
CA ASN A 44 -2.53 -34.84 -20.54
C ASN A 44 -2.56 -33.47 -21.26
N ALA A 45 -3.35 -32.51 -20.82
CA ALA A 45 -3.32 -31.18 -21.39
C ALA A 45 -2.03 -30.48 -20.97
N SER A 46 -1.15 -30.16 -21.92
CA SER A 46 -0.01 -29.28 -21.68
C SER A 46 -0.49 -27.96 -21.10
N PRO A 47 0.13 -27.45 -20.01
CA PRO A 47 -0.23 -26.14 -19.50
C PRO A 47 0.07 -25.11 -20.58
N THR A 48 -0.94 -24.32 -20.95
CA THR A 48 -0.75 -23.19 -21.86
C THR A 48 0.21 -22.22 -21.16
N PRO A 49 1.40 -21.93 -21.73
CA PRO A 49 2.33 -21.00 -21.11
C PRO A 49 1.64 -19.63 -21.03
N THR A 50 1.54 -19.09 -19.83
CA THR A 50 1.19 -17.68 -19.69
C THR A 50 2.34 -16.86 -20.30
N PRO A 51 2.10 -15.81 -21.07
CA PRO A 51 3.12 -15.10 -21.85
C PRO A 51 4.22 -14.40 -21.02
N PHE A 52 4.31 -14.68 -19.75
CA PHE A 52 5.26 -14.10 -18.80
C PHE A 52 5.85 -15.10 -17.79
N GLN A 53 5.76 -16.39 -18.06
CA GLN A 53 6.49 -17.39 -17.27
C GLN A 53 7.67 -17.90 -18.11
N PRO A 54 8.93 -17.73 -17.64
CA PRO A 54 10.06 -18.41 -18.24
C PRO A 54 9.84 -19.94 -18.16
N PRO A 55 10.34 -20.73 -19.14
CA PRO A 55 10.23 -22.17 -19.08
C PRO A 55 10.83 -22.66 -17.74
N TYR A 56 10.11 -23.53 -17.06
CA TYR A 56 10.59 -24.18 -15.84
C TYR A 56 11.80 -25.03 -16.18
N VAL A 57 12.99 -24.57 -15.84
CA VAL A 57 14.20 -25.37 -15.89
C VAL A 57 14.30 -26.07 -14.55
N GLU A 58 14.13 -27.39 -14.55
CA GLU A 58 14.34 -28.24 -13.38
C GLU A 58 15.82 -28.13 -12.98
N GLN A 59 16.13 -27.23 -12.02
CA GLN A 59 17.45 -27.17 -11.43
C GLN A 59 17.60 -28.38 -10.51
N ALA A 60 18.50 -29.27 -10.87
CA ALA A 60 18.94 -30.35 -9.99
C ALA A 60 19.35 -29.76 -8.64
N THR A 61 18.66 -30.17 -7.58
CA THR A 61 18.97 -29.76 -6.22
C THR A 61 20.38 -30.26 -5.86
N PRO A 62 21.34 -29.40 -5.52
CA PRO A 62 22.61 -29.89 -5.02
C PRO A 62 22.37 -30.49 -3.64
N THR A 63 22.62 -31.78 -3.53
CA THR A 63 22.61 -32.51 -2.26
C THR A 63 23.81 -32.04 -1.44
N SER A 64 23.58 -31.12 -0.53
CA SER A 64 24.58 -30.66 0.42
C SER A 64 24.73 -31.69 1.53
N LEU A 65 25.82 -32.43 1.50
CA LEU A 65 26.27 -33.29 2.61
C LEU A 65 26.99 -32.42 3.65
N TYR A 66 26.25 -31.68 4.45
CA TYR A 66 26.78 -31.12 5.68
C TYR A 66 26.16 -31.85 6.88
N HIS A 67 26.95 -32.71 7.52
CA HIS A 67 26.67 -33.19 8.85
C HIS A 67 26.92 -32.06 9.86
N ILE A 68 25.82 -31.48 10.37
CA ILE A 68 25.88 -30.61 11.54
C ILE A 68 25.81 -31.51 12.77
N GLN A 69 26.93 -31.65 13.51
CA GLN A 69 26.90 -32.24 14.84
C GLN A 69 26.25 -31.20 15.79
N VAL A 70 25.08 -31.56 16.30
CA VAL A 70 24.39 -30.80 17.34
C VAL A 70 25.07 -31.09 18.67
N PRO A 71 25.61 -30.14 19.41
CA PRO A 71 26.12 -30.41 20.77
C PRO A 71 24.96 -30.72 21.70
N THR A 72 25.10 -31.84 22.41
CA THR A 72 24.16 -32.29 23.46
C THR A 72 24.26 -31.31 24.64
N LEU A 73 23.18 -30.59 24.91
CA LEU A 73 23.04 -29.75 26.11
C LEU A 73 22.71 -30.66 27.31
N GLU A 74 23.53 -30.59 28.34
CA GLU A 74 23.25 -31.23 29.62
C GLU A 74 22.06 -30.53 30.33
N PRO A 75 21.26 -31.33 31.10
CA PRO A 75 20.07 -30.76 31.74
C PRO A 75 20.45 -29.86 32.92
N PHE A 76 19.98 -28.62 32.89
CA PHE A 76 20.05 -27.71 34.03
C PHE A 76 19.10 -28.16 35.16
N LEU A 77 19.64 -28.31 36.36
CA LEU A 77 18.87 -28.52 37.60
C LEU A 77 18.02 -27.25 37.92
N PRO A 78 16.77 -27.39 38.34
CA PRO A 78 15.93 -26.24 38.69
C PRO A 78 16.38 -25.61 39.99
N THR A 79 16.68 -24.33 39.96
CA THR A 79 16.87 -23.48 41.13
C THR A 79 15.53 -23.16 41.78
N ALA A 80 15.45 -23.23 43.07
CA ALA A 80 14.24 -23.06 43.88
C ALA A 80 13.52 -21.74 43.61
N THR A 81 12.23 -21.85 43.30
CA THR A 81 11.30 -20.72 43.09
C THR A 81 11.00 -20.04 44.42
N ALA A 82 11.25 -18.74 44.50
CA ALA A 82 10.73 -17.90 45.60
C ALA A 82 9.21 -17.74 45.46
N SER A 83 8.50 -17.84 46.56
CA SER A 83 7.05 -17.67 46.68
C SER A 83 6.59 -16.32 46.15
N PRO A 84 5.48 -16.24 45.40
CA PRO A 84 4.94 -14.95 44.96
C PRO A 84 4.32 -14.19 46.13
N THR A 85 4.74 -12.92 46.23
CA THR A 85 4.06 -11.92 47.10
C THR A 85 2.72 -11.58 46.42
N GLU A 86 1.62 -11.69 47.21
CA GLU A 86 0.29 -11.28 46.75
C GLU A 86 0.28 -9.80 46.35
N VAL A 87 -0.03 -9.56 45.09
CA VAL A 87 -0.35 -8.23 44.55
C VAL A 87 -1.86 -8.03 44.72
N PRO A 88 -2.31 -6.91 45.29
CA PRO A 88 -3.75 -6.64 45.40
C PRO A 88 -4.38 -6.55 44.00
N PRO A 89 -5.65 -6.96 43.84
CA PRO A 89 -6.33 -6.96 42.58
C PRO A 89 -6.39 -5.54 41.99
N ALA A 90 -5.84 -5.36 40.80
CA ALA A 90 -6.02 -4.14 40.03
C ALA A 90 -7.51 -3.97 39.70
N GLU A 91 -8.06 -2.79 40.00
CA GLU A 91 -9.42 -2.42 39.60
C GLU A 91 -9.51 -2.57 38.06
N ALA A 92 -10.52 -3.33 37.62
CA ALA A 92 -10.79 -3.54 36.23
C ALA A 92 -11.12 -2.20 35.56
N SER A 93 -10.26 -1.77 34.66
CA SER A 93 -10.59 -0.68 33.73
C SER A 93 -11.90 -1.04 32.99
N PRO A 94 -12.82 -0.10 32.80
CA PRO A 94 -14.06 -0.38 32.11
C PRO A 94 -13.73 -0.82 30.67
N THR A 95 -14.04 -2.07 30.37
CA THR A 95 -14.02 -2.59 29.01
C THR A 95 -15.11 -1.85 28.24
N VAL A 96 -14.71 -0.94 27.36
CA VAL A 96 -15.63 -0.31 26.43
C VAL A 96 -16.08 -1.40 25.44
N ASP A 97 -17.35 -1.78 25.53
CA ASP A 97 -17.96 -2.70 24.58
C ASP A 97 -18.08 -2.00 23.23
N LEU A 98 -17.11 -2.22 22.34
CA LEU A 98 -17.04 -1.65 20.98
C LEU A 98 -18.27 -2.02 20.15
N ASN A 99 -18.96 -3.12 20.45
CA ASN A 99 -20.17 -3.53 19.77
C ASN A 99 -21.38 -2.60 20.06
N SER A 100 -21.34 -1.81 21.14
CA SER A 100 -22.43 -0.90 21.49
C SER A 100 -22.35 0.47 20.81
N LEU A 101 -21.21 0.82 20.20
CA LEU A 101 -20.95 2.13 19.61
C LEU A 101 -21.23 2.20 18.09
N PHE A 102 -21.41 1.04 17.43
CA PHE A 102 -21.60 1.00 15.98
C PHE A 102 -22.92 0.27 15.64
N PRO A 103 -23.75 0.81 14.73
CA PRO A 103 -24.77 0.00 14.12
C PRO A 103 -24.05 -1.10 13.36
N THR A 104 -24.13 -2.32 13.86
CA THR A 104 -23.59 -3.52 13.22
C THR A 104 -24.13 -3.54 11.79
N ALA A 105 -23.29 -3.25 10.80
CA ALA A 105 -23.62 -3.64 9.43
C ALA A 105 -23.85 -5.15 9.52
N ALA A 106 -25.08 -5.59 9.18
CA ALA A 106 -25.41 -7.00 9.27
C ALA A 106 -24.37 -7.77 8.47
N ALA A 107 -23.73 -8.77 9.12
CA ALA A 107 -22.84 -9.66 8.42
C ALA A 107 -23.56 -10.19 7.16
N PRO A 108 -22.90 -10.26 6.01
CA PRO A 108 -23.54 -10.79 4.81
C PRO A 108 -24.11 -12.17 5.14
N PRO A 109 -25.33 -12.49 4.68
CA PRO A 109 -25.96 -13.75 5.01
C PRO A 109 -25.07 -14.91 4.58
N LEU A 110 -24.75 -15.79 5.51
CA LEU A 110 -24.03 -17.03 5.21
C LEU A 110 -24.81 -17.83 4.18
N PRO A 111 -24.15 -18.42 3.16
CA PRO A 111 -24.82 -19.30 2.23
C PRO A 111 -25.43 -20.46 3.02
N SER A 112 -26.73 -20.70 2.82
CA SER A 112 -27.45 -21.78 3.48
C SER A 112 -26.79 -23.11 3.11
N GLY A 113 -26.04 -23.71 4.05
CA GLY A 113 -25.49 -25.05 3.89
C GLY A 113 -23.98 -25.22 3.95
N SER A 114 -23.15 -24.20 4.13
CA SER A 114 -21.71 -24.38 4.34
C SER A 114 -21.37 -24.34 5.84
N SER A 115 -21.07 -25.50 6.41
CA SER A 115 -20.55 -25.64 7.77
C SER A 115 -19.09 -25.14 7.92
N ASP A 116 -18.48 -24.67 6.83
CA ASP A 116 -17.04 -24.44 6.72
C ASP A 116 -16.68 -22.94 6.58
N ALA A 117 -17.65 -22.04 6.74
CA ALA A 117 -17.36 -20.60 6.75
C ALA A 117 -16.70 -20.23 8.09
N PRO A 118 -15.53 -19.56 8.07
CA PRO A 118 -14.93 -19.03 9.30
C PRO A 118 -15.82 -17.93 9.90
N ASP A 119 -15.64 -17.65 11.17
CA ASP A 119 -16.31 -16.51 11.81
C ASP A 119 -15.87 -15.18 11.17
N PRO A 120 -16.79 -14.20 10.99
CA PRO A 120 -16.40 -12.90 10.46
C PRO A 120 -15.50 -12.14 11.44
N SER A 121 -14.53 -11.41 10.92
CA SER A 121 -13.67 -10.54 11.70
C SER A 121 -14.47 -9.41 12.38
N VAL A 122 -14.01 -8.99 13.55
CA VAL A 122 -14.57 -7.82 14.24
C VAL A 122 -14.26 -6.57 13.41
N LEU A 123 -15.24 -5.65 13.32
CA LEU A 123 -15.00 -4.38 12.60
C LEU A 123 -14.01 -3.50 13.37
N LEU A 124 -12.93 -3.12 12.69
CA LEU A 124 -11.81 -2.35 13.24
C LEU A 124 -11.87 -0.84 12.91
N THR A 125 -12.76 -0.43 12.01
CA THR A 125 -12.80 0.95 11.49
C THR A 125 -13.42 1.93 12.47
N ASP A 126 -12.75 3.06 12.67
CA ASP A 126 -13.21 4.18 13.49
C ASP A 126 -14.35 4.95 12.80
N THR A 127 -15.26 5.51 13.60
CA THR A 127 -16.38 6.34 13.12
C THR A 127 -15.95 7.67 12.49
N GLY A 128 -14.71 8.10 12.75
CA GLY A 128 -14.14 9.34 12.19
C GLY A 128 -13.41 9.18 10.85
N SER A 129 -13.18 7.95 10.40
CA SER A 129 -12.47 7.65 9.16
C SER A 129 -13.41 7.54 7.96
N ILE A 130 -12.85 7.78 6.77
CA ILE A 130 -13.45 7.49 5.46
C ILE A 130 -12.53 6.49 4.76
N ASN A 131 -13.07 5.34 4.38
CA ASN A 131 -12.28 4.23 3.89
C ASN A 131 -12.52 4.00 2.39
N PHE A 132 -11.46 4.07 1.62
CA PHE A 132 -11.48 3.90 0.17
C PHE A 132 -10.80 2.59 -0.21
N LEU A 133 -11.35 1.89 -1.20
CA LEU A 133 -10.68 0.77 -1.85
C LEU A 133 -10.27 1.18 -3.27
N LEU A 134 -8.96 1.28 -3.48
CA LEU A 134 -8.38 1.53 -4.78
C LEU A 134 -8.07 0.20 -5.47
N ILE A 135 -8.59 0.03 -6.69
CA ILE A 135 -8.48 -1.20 -7.46
C ILE A 135 -7.79 -0.90 -8.79
N GLY A 136 -6.68 -1.59 -9.05
CA GLY A 136 -6.08 -1.65 -10.38
C GLY A 136 -6.53 -2.92 -11.09
N SER A 137 -7.12 -2.78 -12.27
CA SER A 137 -7.67 -3.90 -13.04
C SER A 137 -7.03 -4.04 -14.41
N ASP A 138 -6.82 -5.30 -14.81
CA ASP A 138 -6.50 -5.69 -16.19
C ASP A 138 -7.78 -6.23 -16.84
N LYS A 139 -8.47 -5.39 -17.60
CA LYS A 139 -9.63 -5.79 -18.36
C LYS A 139 -9.20 -6.54 -19.62
N ARG A 140 -9.60 -7.80 -19.71
CA ARG A 140 -9.27 -8.66 -20.83
C ARG A 140 -10.42 -8.77 -21.83
N PRO A 141 -10.15 -9.05 -23.11
CA PRO A 141 -11.18 -9.39 -24.07
C PRO A 141 -12.05 -10.55 -23.53
N GLY A 142 -13.38 -10.38 -23.55
CA GLY A 142 -14.32 -11.35 -23.01
C GLY A 142 -14.88 -11.00 -21.62
N GLY A 143 -14.58 -9.81 -21.08
CA GLY A 143 -15.20 -9.30 -19.83
C GLY A 143 -14.63 -9.89 -18.56
N SER A 144 -13.46 -10.53 -18.60
CA SER A 144 -12.77 -11.01 -17.40
C SER A 144 -11.98 -9.87 -16.75
N TYR A 145 -12.28 -9.58 -15.48
CA TYR A 145 -11.56 -8.62 -14.67
C TYR A 145 -10.64 -9.35 -13.69
N ARG A 146 -9.37 -8.98 -13.65
CA ARG A 146 -8.46 -9.38 -12.56
C ARG A 146 -8.08 -8.15 -11.77
N THR A 147 -8.45 -8.16 -10.50
CA THR A 147 -8.03 -7.14 -9.54
C THR A 147 -6.64 -7.49 -9.01
N ASP A 148 -5.60 -7.11 -9.75
CA ASP A 148 -4.21 -7.43 -9.41
C ASP A 148 -3.59 -6.42 -8.43
N THR A 149 -4.24 -5.27 -8.24
CA THR A 149 -3.88 -4.23 -7.27
C THR A 149 -5.08 -3.92 -6.40
N MET A 150 -4.91 -4.00 -5.10
CA MET A 150 -5.90 -3.62 -4.10
C MET A 150 -5.18 -2.87 -2.97
N VAL A 151 -5.52 -1.59 -2.80
CA VAL A 151 -4.99 -0.75 -1.73
C VAL A 151 -6.16 -0.12 -0.99
N ILE A 152 -6.25 -0.37 0.31
CA ILE A 152 -7.18 0.35 1.17
C ILE A 152 -6.50 1.65 1.59
N VAL A 153 -7.23 2.76 1.49
CA VAL A 153 -6.83 4.07 2.03
C VAL A 153 -7.84 4.44 3.11
N ILE A 154 -7.36 4.58 4.33
CA ILE A 154 -8.13 5.03 5.48
C ILE A 154 -7.73 6.47 5.73
N LEU A 155 -8.68 7.37 5.63
CA LEU A 155 -8.47 8.81 5.79
C LEU A 155 -9.17 9.31 7.04
N TRP A 156 -8.44 10.02 7.89
CA TRP A 156 -8.97 10.81 9.00
C TRP A 156 -8.85 12.30 8.65
N PRO A 157 -9.92 12.87 8.09
CA PRO A 157 -9.85 14.23 7.52
C PRO A 157 -9.56 15.31 8.56
N ARG A 158 -10.10 15.14 9.79
CA ARG A 158 -9.96 16.12 10.88
C ARG A 158 -8.56 16.15 11.45
N GLU A 159 -7.94 14.98 11.55
CA GLU A 159 -6.61 14.78 12.10
C GLU A 159 -5.51 14.92 11.05
N ALA A 160 -5.90 15.11 9.79
CA ALA A 160 -4.99 15.19 8.65
C ALA A 160 -4.04 13.99 8.56
N GLN A 161 -4.54 12.78 8.83
CA GLN A 161 -3.81 11.53 8.74
C GLN A 161 -4.44 10.57 7.73
N ALA A 162 -3.61 9.70 7.18
CA ALA A 162 -4.06 8.59 6.36
C ALA A 162 -3.22 7.33 6.58
N SER A 163 -3.83 6.17 6.33
CA SER A 163 -3.13 4.90 6.23
C SER A 163 -3.40 4.27 4.88
N MET A 164 -2.39 3.61 4.31
CA MET A 164 -2.53 2.79 3.10
C MET A 164 -2.18 1.35 3.44
N ILE A 165 -3.04 0.40 3.04
CA ILE A 165 -2.83 -1.04 3.26
C ILE A 165 -2.85 -1.74 1.90
N SER A 166 -1.71 -2.31 1.48
CA SER A 166 -1.65 -3.15 0.29
C SER A 166 -2.09 -4.57 0.59
N ILE A 167 -3.09 -5.06 -0.15
CA ILE A 167 -3.60 -6.42 -0.05
C ILE A 167 -2.97 -7.27 -1.16
N PRO A 168 -2.28 -8.39 -0.85
CA PRO A 168 -1.77 -9.29 -1.87
C PRO A 168 -2.92 -9.99 -2.59
N ARG A 169 -2.89 -10.01 -3.91
CA ARG A 169 -3.96 -10.58 -4.75
C ARG A 169 -4.23 -12.06 -4.50
N ASP A 170 -3.22 -12.80 -4.04
CA ASP A 170 -3.29 -14.22 -3.78
C ASP A 170 -3.65 -14.53 -2.30
N LEU A 171 -4.10 -13.53 -1.52
CA LEU A 171 -4.59 -13.71 -0.15
C LEU A 171 -5.75 -14.70 -0.16
N TRP A 172 -5.66 -15.78 0.65
CA TRP A 172 -6.65 -16.83 0.75
C TRP A 172 -7.69 -16.48 1.79
N VAL A 173 -8.89 -16.19 1.36
CA VAL A 173 -9.97 -15.62 2.19
C VAL A 173 -11.30 -16.29 1.90
N TYR A 174 -12.23 -16.16 2.82
CA TYR A 174 -13.63 -16.52 2.58
C TYR A 174 -14.31 -15.40 1.79
N ILE A 175 -14.82 -15.74 0.61
CA ILE A 175 -15.63 -14.83 -0.22
C ILE A 175 -17.11 -15.17 0.05
N PRO A 176 -17.91 -14.24 0.58
CA PRO A 176 -19.35 -14.46 0.83
C PRO A 176 -20.06 -15.03 -0.40
N SER A 177 -20.87 -16.05 -0.20
CA SER A 177 -21.62 -16.78 -1.25
C SER A 177 -20.76 -17.59 -2.27
N VAL A 178 -19.42 -17.59 -2.13
CA VAL A 178 -18.50 -18.32 -3.02
C VAL A 178 -17.67 -19.37 -2.27
N GLY A 179 -17.20 -19.04 -1.06
CA GLY A 179 -16.32 -19.91 -0.24
C GLY A 179 -14.87 -19.46 -0.24
N MET A 180 -13.98 -20.35 0.20
CA MET A 180 -12.53 -20.08 0.32
C MET A 180 -11.88 -19.96 -1.05
N GLN A 181 -11.34 -18.76 -1.37
CA GLN A 181 -10.70 -18.46 -2.66
C GLN A 181 -9.61 -17.37 -2.48
N ARG A 182 -8.87 -17.08 -3.56
CA ARG A 182 -8.01 -15.90 -3.62
C ARG A 182 -8.86 -14.65 -3.67
N ILE A 183 -8.51 -13.62 -2.90
CA ILE A 183 -9.27 -12.37 -2.82
C ILE A 183 -9.46 -11.68 -4.18
N ASN A 184 -8.50 -11.79 -5.10
CA ASN A 184 -8.60 -11.18 -6.43
C ASN A 184 -9.70 -11.78 -7.33
N THR A 185 -10.32 -12.89 -6.92
CA THR A 185 -11.46 -13.49 -7.63
C THR A 185 -12.81 -12.92 -7.16
N ALA A 186 -12.84 -12.22 -6.02
CA ALA A 186 -14.08 -11.70 -5.45
C ALA A 186 -14.79 -10.73 -6.40
N TYR A 187 -14.07 -9.77 -6.99
CA TYR A 187 -14.66 -8.82 -7.92
C TYR A 187 -15.34 -9.53 -9.11
N GLN A 188 -14.60 -10.42 -9.78
CA GLN A 188 -15.14 -11.15 -10.92
C GLN A 188 -16.32 -12.04 -10.53
N SER A 189 -16.28 -12.67 -9.35
CA SER A 189 -17.41 -13.48 -8.85
C SER A 189 -18.64 -12.63 -8.59
N GLY A 190 -18.47 -11.41 -8.05
CA GLY A 190 -19.57 -10.47 -7.83
C GLY A 190 -20.28 -10.06 -9.12
N GLU A 191 -19.50 -9.80 -10.18
CA GLU A 191 -20.06 -9.51 -11.52
C GLU A 191 -20.76 -10.74 -12.12
N LEU A 192 -20.10 -11.90 -12.06
CA LEU A 192 -20.60 -13.13 -12.69
C LEU A 192 -21.90 -13.64 -12.04
N TYR A 193 -21.99 -13.57 -10.71
CA TYR A 193 -23.14 -14.11 -9.96
C TYR A 193 -24.20 -13.05 -9.65
N GLY A 194 -24.06 -11.82 -10.13
CA GLY A 194 -25.02 -10.74 -9.89
C GLY A 194 -25.15 -10.39 -8.40
N TYR A 195 -24.03 -10.36 -7.69
CA TYR A 195 -24.03 -9.98 -6.27
C TYR A 195 -24.58 -8.56 -6.07
N THR A 196 -25.20 -8.31 -4.93
CA THR A 196 -25.69 -6.96 -4.59
C THR A 196 -24.53 -5.95 -4.61
N GLY A 197 -24.59 -4.94 -5.49
CA GLY A 197 -23.48 -4.00 -5.73
C GLY A 197 -22.39 -4.52 -6.67
N GLY A 198 -22.63 -5.67 -7.34
CA GLY A 198 -21.72 -6.22 -8.35
C GLY A 198 -20.37 -6.66 -7.78
N GLY A 199 -19.34 -6.56 -8.61
CA GLY A 199 -17.94 -6.86 -8.23
C GLY A 199 -17.44 -6.02 -7.07
N PRO A 200 -17.61 -4.67 -7.10
CA PRO A 200 -17.24 -3.82 -5.98
C PRO A 200 -17.94 -4.20 -4.67
N GLY A 201 -19.22 -4.56 -4.73
CA GLY A 201 -20.00 -4.99 -3.56
C GLY A 201 -19.41 -6.23 -2.91
N LEU A 202 -19.21 -7.31 -3.70
CA LEU A 202 -18.66 -8.55 -3.16
C LEU A 202 -17.23 -8.39 -2.64
N LEU A 203 -16.40 -7.60 -3.30
CA LEU A 203 -15.03 -7.34 -2.83
C LEU A 203 -15.01 -6.54 -1.52
N ARG A 204 -15.89 -5.52 -1.37
CA ARG A 204 -16.04 -4.77 -0.10
C ARG A 204 -16.45 -5.70 1.04
N ASP A 205 -17.47 -6.53 0.80
CA ASP A 205 -17.97 -7.45 1.83
C ASP A 205 -16.95 -8.53 2.16
N THR A 206 -16.14 -8.97 1.19
CA THR A 206 -15.02 -9.87 1.41
C THR A 206 -13.96 -9.24 2.32
N ILE A 207 -13.60 -7.98 2.09
CA ILE A 207 -12.65 -7.23 2.92
C ILE A 207 -13.20 -7.04 4.33
N ALA A 208 -14.46 -6.61 4.46
CA ALA A 208 -15.10 -6.45 5.75
C ALA A 208 -15.16 -7.76 6.53
N TYR A 209 -15.48 -8.87 5.85
CA TYR A 209 -15.60 -10.19 6.47
C TYR A 209 -14.28 -10.73 7.02
N ASN A 210 -13.18 -10.61 6.24
CA ASN A 210 -11.91 -11.26 6.57
C ASN A 210 -10.91 -10.32 7.26
N LEU A 211 -10.98 -9.01 7.02
CA LEU A 211 -10.03 -8.02 7.54
C LEU A 211 -10.67 -7.05 8.54
N GLY A 212 -11.97 -7.11 8.76
CA GLY A 212 -12.68 -6.23 9.67
C GLY A 212 -12.71 -4.75 9.23
N ILE A 213 -12.40 -4.45 7.97
CA ILE A 213 -12.36 -3.08 7.46
C ILE A 213 -13.57 -2.81 6.57
N ARG A 214 -14.44 -1.91 7.02
CA ARG A 214 -15.56 -1.44 6.20
C ARG A 214 -15.05 -0.47 5.15
N ILE A 215 -15.41 -0.68 3.90
CA ILE A 215 -15.11 0.20 2.77
C ILE A 215 -16.31 1.10 2.49
N ASP A 216 -16.10 2.41 2.52
CA ASP A 216 -17.15 3.40 2.24
C ASP A 216 -17.25 3.69 0.73
N HIS A 217 -16.09 3.82 0.06
CA HIS A 217 -16.02 4.13 -1.37
C HIS A 217 -15.06 3.22 -2.11
N THR A 218 -15.37 2.97 -3.38
CA THR A 218 -14.51 2.21 -4.28
C THR A 218 -14.11 3.04 -5.49
N ALA A 219 -12.89 2.80 -5.96
CA ALA A 219 -12.41 3.40 -7.18
C ALA A 219 -11.53 2.41 -7.94
N MET A 220 -11.93 2.07 -9.17
CA MET A 220 -11.20 1.16 -10.04
C MET A 220 -10.68 1.89 -11.26
N VAL A 221 -9.40 1.66 -11.57
CA VAL A 221 -8.72 2.22 -12.74
C VAL A 221 -8.15 1.09 -13.60
N GLU A 222 -8.35 1.21 -14.91
CA GLU A 222 -7.69 0.37 -15.91
C GLU A 222 -6.34 0.97 -16.30
N PHE A 223 -5.47 0.19 -16.94
CA PHE A 223 -4.10 0.61 -17.26
C PHE A 223 -4.03 1.89 -18.11
N ASP A 224 -4.91 2.01 -19.11
CA ASP A 224 -4.94 3.20 -19.96
C ASP A 224 -5.45 4.44 -19.19
N GLY A 225 -6.38 4.23 -18.26
CA GLY A 225 -6.83 5.26 -17.34
C GLY A 225 -5.70 5.74 -16.43
N PHE A 226 -4.95 4.81 -15.87
CA PHE A 226 -3.80 5.14 -15.04
C PHE A 226 -2.74 5.96 -15.80
N ARG A 227 -2.37 5.55 -17.03
CA ARG A 227 -1.44 6.33 -17.87
C ARG A 227 -1.94 7.76 -18.07
N ARG A 228 -3.21 7.89 -18.47
CA ARG A 228 -3.82 9.22 -18.69
C ARG A 228 -3.81 10.09 -17.44
N ILE A 229 -4.05 9.53 -16.26
CA ILE A 229 -3.96 10.27 -14.99
C ILE A 229 -2.56 10.83 -14.80
N VAL A 230 -1.53 9.98 -14.91
CA VAL A 230 -0.13 10.38 -14.75
C VAL A 230 0.24 11.46 -15.76
N ASP A 231 -0.09 11.25 -17.04
CA ASP A 231 0.27 12.18 -18.13
C ASP A 231 -0.47 13.53 -18.00
N THR A 232 -1.74 13.51 -17.54
CA THR A 232 -2.51 14.74 -17.30
C THR A 232 -1.90 15.60 -16.18
N LEU A 233 -1.25 14.97 -15.21
CA LEU A 233 -0.50 15.65 -14.15
C LEU A 233 0.90 16.12 -14.61
N GLY A 234 1.30 15.80 -15.84
CA GLY A 234 2.62 16.11 -16.37
C GLY A 234 3.71 15.15 -15.92
N GLY A 235 3.36 13.91 -15.60
CA GLY A 235 4.22 12.92 -15.01
C GLY A 235 4.25 12.96 -13.49
N VAL A 236 4.98 12.03 -12.88
CA VAL A 236 5.16 11.93 -11.42
C VAL A 236 6.62 11.76 -11.05
N ASP A 237 7.05 12.43 -9.99
CA ASP A 237 8.39 12.29 -9.44
C ASP A 237 8.38 11.24 -8.34
N VAL A 238 8.88 10.04 -8.66
CA VAL A 238 8.90 8.89 -7.75
C VAL A 238 10.27 8.79 -7.08
N PRO A 239 10.37 8.90 -5.75
CA PRO A 239 11.60 8.62 -5.02
C PRO A 239 11.90 7.13 -5.05
N VAL A 240 12.92 6.73 -5.81
CA VAL A 240 13.39 5.35 -5.96
C VAL A 240 14.59 5.15 -5.05
N ALA A 241 14.37 4.56 -3.87
CA ALA A 241 15.41 4.38 -2.87
C ALA A 241 16.47 3.37 -3.28
N CYS A 242 16.05 2.27 -3.90
CA CYS A 242 16.93 1.20 -4.40
C CYS A 242 16.77 1.07 -5.92
N PRO A 243 17.85 0.86 -6.67
CA PRO A 243 17.75 0.62 -8.11
C PRO A 243 16.81 -0.55 -8.40
N TYR A 244 15.93 -0.37 -9.37
CA TYR A 244 14.97 -1.41 -9.76
C TYR A 244 15.17 -1.82 -11.22
N THR A 245 15.47 -3.09 -11.46
CA THR A 245 15.69 -3.66 -12.80
C THR A 245 14.69 -4.75 -13.09
N ASP A 246 13.96 -4.63 -14.19
CA ASP A 246 13.08 -5.68 -14.70
C ASP A 246 12.96 -5.61 -16.23
N TRP A 247 12.30 -6.61 -16.80
CA TRP A 247 11.97 -6.62 -18.23
C TRP A 247 10.94 -5.56 -18.56
N ARG A 248 11.21 -4.82 -19.63
CA ARG A 248 10.31 -3.81 -20.19
C ARG A 248 10.24 -3.96 -21.70
N LEU A 249 9.05 -3.74 -22.27
CA LEU A 249 8.93 -3.58 -23.73
C LEU A 249 9.81 -2.42 -24.17
N ILE A 250 10.60 -2.63 -25.22
CA ILE A 250 11.47 -1.60 -25.80
C ILE A 250 10.63 -0.41 -26.27
N ASP A 251 9.46 -0.70 -26.82
CA ASP A 251 8.45 0.29 -27.20
C ASP A 251 7.07 -0.23 -26.78
N PRO A 252 6.22 0.58 -26.12
CA PRO A 252 4.88 0.16 -25.69
C PRO A 252 3.95 -0.33 -26.81
N SER A 253 4.22 0.05 -28.05
CA SER A 253 3.46 -0.37 -29.23
C SER A 253 3.86 -1.76 -29.78
N TYR A 254 4.97 -2.31 -29.29
CA TYR A 254 5.45 -3.60 -29.76
C TYR A 254 4.61 -4.76 -29.23
N ASP A 255 4.56 -5.85 -30.02
CA ASP A 255 3.87 -7.07 -29.63
C ASP A 255 4.50 -7.67 -28.34
N PRO A 256 3.76 -7.73 -27.22
CA PRO A 256 4.28 -8.26 -25.96
C PRO A 256 4.50 -9.78 -25.99
N TYR A 257 4.00 -10.48 -27.00
CA TYR A 257 4.20 -11.93 -27.16
C TYR A 257 5.52 -12.29 -27.88
N ASN A 258 6.21 -11.30 -28.47
CA ASN A 258 7.51 -11.48 -29.06
C ASN A 258 8.61 -11.15 -28.04
N GLU A 259 9.36 -12.17 -27.61
CA GLU A 259 10.42 -12.02 -26.60
C GLU A 259 11.53 -11.04 -27.02
N ASN A 260 11.79 -10.88 -28.33
CA ASN A 260 12.79 -9.94 -28.85
C ASN A 260 12.38 -8.46 -28.65
N ASN A 261 11.13 -8.20 -28.30
CA ASN A 261 10.63 -6.85 -28.04
C ASN A 261 10.86 -6.40 -26.58
N TRP A 262 11.47 -7.25 -25.75
CA TRP A 262 11.74 -6.97 -24.35
C TRP A 262 13.23 -6.76 -24.09
N ALA A 263 13.55 -5.80 -23.23
CA ALA A 263 14.89 -5.55 -22.75
C ALA A 263 14.88 -5.34 -21.22
N LEU A 264 16.02 -5.59 -20.58
CA LEU A 264 16.21 -5.19 -19.18
C LEU A 264 16.28 -3.67 -19.12
N TYR A 265 15.49 -3.10 -18.27
CA TYR A 265 15.45 -1.67 -18.00
C TYR A 265 15.66 -1.43 -16.50
N THR A 266 16.52 -0.48 -16.14
CA THR A 266 16.81 -0.10 -14.77
C THR A 266 16.35 1.32 -14.51
N VAL A 267 15.58 1.49 -13.44
CA VAL A 267 15.38 2.79 -12.80
C VAL A 267 16.40 2.89 -11.70
N GLU A 268 17.31 3.84 -11.82
CA GLU A 268 18.35 4.07 -10.83
C GLU A 268 17.79 4.69 -9.55
N SER A 269 18.54 4.59 -8.44
CA SER A 269 18.20 5.30 -7.21
C SER A 269 18.27 6.81 -7.42
N GLY A 270 17.27 7.51 -6.93
CA GLY A 270 17.08 8.95 -7.13
C GLY A 270 15.61 9.32 -7.18
N VAL A 271 15.32 10.57 -7.46
CA VAL A 271 13.96 11.01 -7.78
C VAL A 271 13.77 10.86 -9.29
N ALA A 272 13.04 9.83 -9.69
CA ALA A 272 12.80 9.51 -11.09
C ALA A 272 11.50 10.16 -11.57
N HIS A 273 11.59 11.03 -12.59
CA HIS A 273 10.41 11.52 -13.28
C HIS A 273 9.86 10.45 -14.20
N MET A 274 8.61 10.05 -14.00
CA MET A 274 7.94 8.98 -14.74
C MET A 274 6.71 9.51 -15.47
N ASP A 275 6.63 9.27 -16.78
CA ASP A 275 5.39 9.39 -17.54
C ASP A 275 4.43 8.23 -17.23
N GLY A 276 3.26 8.21 -17.86
CA GLY A 276 2.25 7.19 -17.62
C GLY A 276 2.72 5.76 -17.93
N ASP A 277 3.52 5.57 -18.98
CA ASP A 277 4.03 4.26 -19.34
C ASP A 277 5.10 3.75 -18.39
N LEU A 278 6.03 4.61 -17.99
CA LEU A 278 7.08 4.23 -17.05
C LEU A 278 6.51 3.99 -15.64
N ALA A 279 5.60 4.85 -15.17
CA ALA A 279 4.93 4.70 -13.89
C ALA A 279 4.10 3.40 -13.83
N LEU A 280 3.37 3.09 -14.91
CA LEU A 280 2.61 1.84 -15.00
C LEU A 280 3.53 0.62 -15.01
N TRP A 281 4.62 0.65 -15.80
CA TRP A 281 5.61 -0.44 -15.79
C TRP A 281 6.22 -0.62 -14.40
N TYR A 282 6.63 0.46 -13.73
CA TYR A 282 7.22 0.42 -12.40
C TYR A 282 6.26 -0.18 -11.36
N ALA A 283 4.97 0.17 -11.42
CA ALA A 283 3.94 -0.34 -10.53
C ALA A 283 3.48 -1.79 -10.84
N ARG A 284 3.79 -2.33 -12.04
CA ARG A 284 3.31 -3.66 -12.48
C ARG A 284 4.37 -4.73 -12.58
N SER A 285 5.58 -4.36 -12.99
CA SER A 285 6.65 -5.32 -13.27
C SER A 285 7.00 -6.14 -12.03
N ARG A 286 7.28 -7.44 -12.20
CA ARG A 286 7.56 -8.36 -11.09
C ARG A 286 8.31 -9.62 -11.49
N MET A 287 8.86 -9.66 -12.70
CA MET A 287 9.57 -10.87 -13.18
C MET A 287 10.86 -11.11 -12.42
N ARG A 288 11.47 -10.05 -11.87
CA ARG A 288 12.68 -10.11 -11.05
C ARG A 288 12.47 -9.70 -9.59
N SER A 289 11.20 -9.55 -9.16
CA SER A 289 10.85 -9.17 -7.79
C SER A 289 9.62 -9.95 -7.31
N SER A 290 9.23 -9.75 -6.05
CA SER A 290 8.06 -10.40 -5.45
C SER A 290 6.78 -9.60 -5.69
N ASP A 291 5.64 -10.24 -5.44
CA ASP A 291 4.33 -9.58 -5.41
C ASP A 291 4.24 -8.52 -4.29
N PHE A 292 4.93 -8.75 -3.18
CA PHE A 292 5.02 -7.80 -2.07
C PHE A 292 5.80 -6.55 -2.45
N ASP A 293 6.94 -6.71 -3.15
CA ASP A 293 7.72 -5.59 -3.66
C ASP A 293 6.94 -4.76 -4.70
N ARG A 294 6.10 -5.42 -5.50
CA ARG A 294 5.17 -4.72 -6.38
C ARG A 294 4.18 -3.85 -5.59
N GLY A 295 3.58 -4.39 -4.51
CA GLY A 295 2.68 -3.65 -3.63
C GLY A 295 3.34 -2.40 -3.04
N ARG A 296 4.62 -2.49 -2.65
CA ARG A 296 5.43 -1.35 -2.19
C ARG A 296 5.54 -0.28 -3.28
N ARG A 297 5.97 -0.64 -4.49
CA ARG A 297 6.11 0.29 -5.61
C ARG A 297 4.78 0.93 -6.03
N GLN A 298 3.67 0.21 -5.89
CA GLN A 298 2.34 0.78 -6.10
C GLN A 298 2.04 1.90 -5.11
N GLN A 299 2.35 1.72 -3.81
CA GLN A 299 2.18 2.78 -2.82
C GLN A 299 3.15 3.95 -3.06
N GLU A 300 4.40 3.69 -3.48
CA GLU A 300 5.36 4.76 -3.85
C GLU A 300 4.80 5.65 -4.97
N VAL A 301 4.24 5.04 -6.02
CA VAL A 301 3.61 5.78 -7.11
C VAL A 301 2.35 6.52 -6.65
N LEU A 302 1.52 5.93 -5.80
CA LEU A 302 0.35 6.61 -5.23
C LEU A 302 0.74 7.83 -4.39
N ARG A 303 1.80 7.73 -3.58
CA ARG A 303 2.35 8.87 -2.81
C ARG A 303 2.93 9.93 -3.72
N ALA A 304 3.60 9.55 -4.78
CA ALA A 304 4.13 10.48 -5.79
C ALA A 304 3.00 11.20 -6.54
N LEU A 305 1.93 10.49 -6.94
CA LEU A 305 0.73 11.07 -7.51
C LEU A 305 0.08 12.09 -6.57
N PHE A 306 -0.06 11.74 -5.30
CA PHE A 306 -0.55 12.65 -4.27
C PHE A 306 0.32 13.90 -4.18
N GLY A 307 1.65 13.75 -4.05
CA GLY A 307 2.57 14.88 -3.99
C GLY A 307 2.55 15.74 -5.26
N GLN A 308 2.45 15.14 -6.44
CA GLN A 308 2.34 15.87 -7.72
C GLN A 308 1.04 16.66 -7.81
N ALA A 309 -0.04 16.03 -7.41
CA ALA A 309 -1.34 16.67 -7.38
C ALA A 309 -1.35 17.88 -6.40
N LEU A 310 -0.59 17.87 -5.29
CA LEU A 310 -0.41 19.01 -4.39
C LEU A 310 0.36 20.18 -5.02
N ARG A 311 1.31 19.89 -5.90
CA ARG A 311 2.17 20.94 -6.52
C ARG A 311 1.54 21.66 -7.71
N THR A 312 0.60 21.00 -8.39
CA THR A 312 -0.09 21.58 -9.53
C THR A 312 -1.33 22.36 -9.06
N ASP A 313 -1.72 23.44 -9.75
CA ASP A 313 -2.97 24.18 -9.49
C ASP A 313 -4.22 23.33 -9.77
N SER A 314 -4.14 22.09 -9.35
CA SER A 314 -5.04 21.04 -9.74
C SER A 314 -6.43 21.19 -9.14
N LEU A 315 -6.58 21.91 -8.02
CA LEU A 315 -7.91 22.13 -7.43
C LEU A 315 -8.82 22.98 -8.30
N THR A 316 -8.28 24.01 -8.93
CA THR A 316 -9.06 24.84 -9.85
C THR A 316 -9.46 24.07 -11.09
N ARG A 317 -8.74 22.97 -11.39
CA ARG A 317 -8.95 22.08 -12.54
C ARG A 317 -9.75 20.83 -12.21
N ILE A 318 -10.16 20.64 -10.94
CA ILE A 318 -10.95 19.48 -10.50
C ILE A 318 -12.14 19.18 -11.42
N PRO A 319 -13.03 20.13 -11.74
CA PRO A 319 -14.17 19.83 -12.59
C PRO A 319 -13.78 19.37 -14.00
N GLN A 320 -12.69 19.92 -14.56
CA GLN A 320 -12.17 19.53 -15.86
C GLN A 320 -11.57 18.11 -15.80
N LEU A 321 -10.71 17.85 -14.82
CA LEU A 321 -10.13 16.53 -14.59
C LEU A 321 -11.19 15.47 -14.37
N TYR A 322 -12.24 15.82 -13.59
CA TYR A 322 -13.39 14.95 -13.39
C TYR A 322 -14.03 14.55 -14.72
N THR A 323 -14.25 15.52 -15.61
CA THR A 323 -14.84 15.25 -16.92
C THR A 323 -13.93 14.44 -17.82
N ASP A 324 -12.63 14.78 -17.87
CA ASP A 324 -11.65 14.16 -18.77
C ASP A 324 -11.33 12.70 -18.41
N LEU A 325 -11.42 12.38 -17.12
CA LEU A 325 -11.09 11.05 -16.59
C LEU A 325 -12.32 10.16 -16.33
N SER A 326 -13.52 10.72 -16.46
CA SER A 326 -14.79 10.04 -16.13
C SER A 326 -15.03 8.73 -16.87
N GLU A 327 -14.53 8.59 -18.08
CA GLU A 327 -14.70 7.38 -18.89
C GLU A 327 -13.69 6.28 -18.57
N THR A 328 -12.66 6.58 -17.76
CA THR A 328 -11.54 5.68 -17.49
C THR A 328 -11.49 5.14 -16.07
N ILE A 329 -12.33 5.68 -15.22
CA ILE A 329 -12.34 5.36 -13.79
C ILE A 329 -13.76 5.00 -13.38
N MET A 330 -13.93 3.83 -12.79
CA MET A 330 -15.19 3.41 -12.20
C MET A 330 -15.18 3.68 -10.70
N THR A 331 -16.09 4.54 -10.22
CA THR A 331 -16.19 4.88 -8.80
C THR A 331 -17.64 5.23 -8.41
N ASP A 332 -17.91 5.12 -7.12
CA ASP A 332 -19.17 5.55 -6.49
C ASP A 332 -19.09 7.00 -5.93
N LEU A 333 -17.92 7.69 -6.08
CA LEU A 333 -17.76 9.08 -5.67
C LEU A 333 -18.32 10.04 -6.72
N GLY A 334 -19.20 10.95 -6.28
CA GLY A 334 -19.64 12.07 -7.11
C GLY A 334 -18.68 13.26 -7.04
N LEU A 335 -18.78 14.19 -8.01
CA LEU A 335 -18.00 15.44 -8.01
C LEU A 335 -18.13 16.21 -6.68
N GLY A 336 -19.32 16.20 -6.08
CA GLY A 336 -19.57 16.88 -4.80
C GLY A 336 -18.76 16.27 -3.64
N ASP A 337 -18.61 14.96 -3.62
CA ASP A 337 -17.84 14.27 -2.59
C ASP A 337 -16.35 14.53 -2.73
N ILE A 338 -15.88 14.54 -3.95
CA ILE A 338 -14.51 14.89 -4.28
C ILE A 338 -14.18 16.32 -3.86
N LEU A 339 -15.05 17.27 -4.16
CA LEU A 339 -14.86 18.67 -3.75
C LEU A 339 -14.82 18.81 -2.22
N LYS A 340 -15.63 18.02 -1.48
CA LYS A 340 -15.56 17.99 -0.01
C LYS A 340 -14.21 17.43 0.47
N LEU A 341 -13.76 16.32 -0.10
CA LEU A 341 -12.45 15.72 0.21
C LEU A 341 -11.29 16.68 -0.11
N ALA A 342 -11.41 17.43 -1.20
CA ALA A 342 -10.44 18.42 -1.62
C ALA A 342 -10.17 19.50 -0.57
N LEU A 343 -11.14 19.79 0.29
CA LEU A 343 -10.97 20.78 1.37
C LEU A 343 -9.96 20.33 2.43
N TYR A 344 -9.81 19.04 2.61
CA TYR A 344 -8.88 18.45 3.60
C TYR A 344 -7.48 18.19 3.02
N ALA A 345 -7.38 18.09 1.71
CA ALA A 345 -6.12 17.78 1.03
C ALA A 345 -4.93 18.70 1.40
N PRO A 346 -5.13 20.01 1.61
CA PRO A 346 -4.04 20.92 1.98
C PRO A 346 -3.36 20.62 3.31
N SER A 347 -4.06 19.97 4.22
CA SER A 347 -3.52 19.64 5.54
C SER A 347 -2.74 18.32 5.56
N LEU A 348 -2.93 17.49 4.53
CA LEU A 348 -2.21 16.21 4.42
C LEU A 348 -0.84 16.42 3.78
N THR A 349 0.15 15.71 4.31
CA THR A 349 1.51 15.67 3.78
C THR A 349 1.94 14.22 3.56
N ASN A 350 3.05 13.98 2.87
CA ASN A 350 3.59 12.63 2.76
C ASN A 350 3.95 12.03 4.13
N ALA A 351 4.30 12.85 5.11
CA ALA A 351 4.61 12.40 6.47
C ALA A 351 3.38 11.93 7.25
N SER A 352 2.19 12.46 6.94
CA SER A 352 0.94 12.04 7.59
C SER A 352 0.31 10.78 6.98
N ILE A 353 0.95 10.17 5.97
CA ILE A 353 0.48 8.93 5.34
C ILE A 353 1.31 7.75 5.84
N ARG A 354 0.70 6.82 6.54
CA ARG A 354 1.32 5.56 6.97
C ARG A 354 1.12 4.46 5.94
N SER A 355 2.13 3.65 5.72
CA SER A 355 2.11 2.59 4.70
C SER A 355 2.22 1.22 5.34
N TYR A 356 1.25 0.34 5.07
CA TYR A 356 1.18 -1.03 5.56
C TYR A 356 1.11 -2.00 4.39
N TYR A 357 1.69 -3.18 4.59
CA TYR A 357 1.79 -4.20 3.54
C TYR A 357 1.45 -5.56 4.15
N ILE A 358 0.38 -6.22 3.68
CA ILE A 358 0.08 -7.59 4.07
C ILE A 358 1.08 -8.52 3.39
N ARG A 359 2.17 -8.85 4.11
CA ARG A 359 3.30 -9.67 3.69
C ARG A 359 3.79 -10.52 4.87
N PRO A 360 4.74 -11.44 4.73
CA PRO A 360 5.36 -12.05 5.90
C PRO A 360 5.91 -10.98 6.88
N PRO A 361 5.64 -11.08 8.20
CA PRO A 361 5.09 -12.26 8.89
C PRO A 361 3.57 -12.35 8.92
N TYR A 362 2.81 -11.39 8.42
CA TYR A 362 1.33 -11.33 8.48
C TYR A 362 0.64 -12.40 7.62
N VAL A 363 1.37 -12.99 6.69
CA VAL A 363 0.91 -14.10 5.85
C VAL A 363 2.02 -15.12 5.67
N SER A 364 1.62 -16.36 5.35
CA SER A 364 2.51 -17.47 5.01
C SER A 364 2.12 -18.09 3.66
N ALA A 365 3.12 -18.51 2.88
CA ALA A 365 2.87 -19.17 1.60
C ALA A 365 2.30 -20.58 1.84
N TRP A 366 1.25 -20.94 1.12
CA TRP A 366 0.64 -22.25 1.17
C TRP A 366 0.24 -22.75 -0.22
N MET A 367 0.31 -24.06 -0.40
CA MET A 367 -0.18 -24.72 -1.61
C MET A 367 -1.49 -25.43 -1.28
N THR A 368 -2.58 -25.01 -1.94
CA THR A 368 -3.88 -25.63 -1.76
C THR A 368 -3.85 -27.10 -2.25
N PRO A 369 -4.75 -27.97 -1.78
CA PRO A 369 -4.88 -29.34 -2.30
C PRO A 369 -5.12 -29.41 -3.83
N ALA A 370 -5.66 -28.35 -4.41
CA ALA A 370 -5.85 -28.19 -5.85
C ALA A 370 -4.62 -27.66 -6.59
N GLY A 371 -3.47 -27.51 -5.91
CA GLY A 371 -2.21 -27.05 -6.50
C GLY A 371 -2.10 -25.53 -6.72
N ALA A 372 -2.96 -24.71 -6.11
CA ALA A 372 -2.87 -23.26 -6.20
C ALA A 372 -1.95 -22.72 -5.10
N SER A 373 -0.94 -21.91 -5.48
CA SER A 373 -0.12 -21.16 -4.52
C SER A 373 -0.88 -19.95 -4.02
N VAL A 374 -1.01 -19.79 -2.71
CA VAL A 374 -1.78 -18.74 -2.05
C VAL A 374 -1.03 -18.20 -0.82
N GLN A 375 -1.53 -17.10 -0.26
CA GLN A 375 -1.06 -16.51 0.98
C GLN A 375 -2.10 -16.72 2.06
N LEU A 376 -1.77 -17.53 3.09
CA LEU A 376 -2.63 -17.73 4.26
C LEU A 376 -2.41 -16.60 5.25
N PRO A 377 -3.47 -15.97 5.79
CA PRO A 377 -3.35 -15.03 6.90
C PRO A 377 -2.74 -15.72 8.14
N ASN A 378 -1.79 -15.05 8.78
CA ASN A 378 -1.36 -15.34 10.15
C ASN A 378 -2.20 -14.45 11.05
N GLU A 379 -3.29 -14.99 11.58
CA GLU A 379 -4.40 -14.21 12.16
C GLU A 379 -3.95 -13.21 13.23
N ALA A 380 -3.17 -13.63 14.22
CA ALA A 380 -2.77 -12.78 15.33
C ALA A 380 -1.87 -11.60 14.89
N GLU A 381 -0.87 -11.88 14.05
CA GLU A 381 0.06 -10.86 13.54
C GLU A 381 -0.65 -9.91 12.58
N LEU A 382 -1.53 -10.45 11.72
CA LEU A 382 -2.30 -9.65 10.80
C LEU A 382 -3.28 -8.74 11.53
N GLU A 383 -4.00 -9.25 12.53
CA GLU A 383 -4.94 -8.46 13.34
C GLU A 383 -4.23 -7.29 14.02
N GLN A 384 -3.06 -7.52 14.65
CA GLN A 384 -2.28 -6.45 15.28
C GLN A 384 -1.89 -5.35 14.28
N MET A 385 -1.42 -5.74 13.09
CA MET A 385 -1.08 -4.78 12.03
C MET A 385 -2.32 -4.02 11.56
N LEU A 386 -3.45 -4.69 11.38
CA LEU A 386 -4.70 -4.05 10.97
C LEU A 386 -5.21 -3.07 12.02
N ILE A 387 -5.14 -3.40 13.32
CA ILE A 387 -5.46 -2.48 14.41
C ILE A 387 -4.57 -1.23 14.33
N GLN A 388 -3.25 -1.39 14.15
CA GLN A 388 -2.35 -0.24 13.99
C GLN A 388 -2.69 0.61 12.76
N ALA A 389 -3.05 -0.04 11.66
CA ALA A 389 -3.37 0.64 10.40
C ALA A 389 -4.72 1.38 10.46
N THR A 390 -5.67 0.90 11.26
CA THR A 390 -7.03 1.45 11.38
C THR A 390 -7.21 2.42 12.55
N THR A 391 -6.17 2.66 13.34
CA THR A 391 -6.19 3.61 14.46
C THR A 391 -5.29 4.81 14.19
N LEU A 392 -5.61 5.95 14.80
CA LEU A 392 -4.75 7.12 14.80
C LEU A 392 -3.44 6.80 15.53
N SER A 393 -2.32 7.33 15.05
CA SER A 393 -1.00 7.11 15.64
C SER A 393 -0.54 8.36 16.39
N SER A 394 -0.42 8.28 17.71
CA SER A 394 0.19 9.34 18.52
C SER A 394 1.66 9.59 18.14
N THR A 395 2.42 8.52 17.91
CA THR A 395 3.82 8.62 17.50
C THR A 395 3.97 9.34 16.15
N ALA A 396 3.06 9.11 15.19
CA ALA A 396 3.10 9.83 13.91
C ALA A 396 2.75 11.32 14.10
N ILE A 397 1.84 11.66 15.02
CA ILE A 397 1.53 13.05 15.38
C ILE A 397 2.76 13.72 16.00
N GLU A 398 3.37 13.08 17.00
CA GLU A 398 4.56 13.60 17.69
C GLU A 398 5.74 13.81 16.73
N ARG A 399 5.99 12.86 15.83
CA ARG A 399 7.05 12.98 14.80
C ARG A 399 6.75 14.07 13.78
N HIS A 400 5.48 14.29 13.45
CA HIS A 400 5.07 15.34 12.51
C HIS A 400 5.32 16.76 13.05
N GLU A 401 5.35 16.92 14.38
CA GLU A 401 5.67 18.18 15.05
C GLU A 401 7.18 18.49 15.04
N VAL A 402 8.02 17.48 14.81
CA VAL A 402 9.48 17.63 14.74
C VAL A 402 9.88 18.21 13.37
N ALA A 403 10.47 19.38 13.36
CA ALA A 403 10.91 20.07 12.14
C ALA A 403 12.31 19.55 11.72
N VAL A 404 12.37 18.86 10.59
CA VAL A 404 13.64 18.34 10.05
C VAL A 404 13.98 19.01 8.74
N GLU A 405 15.11 19.72 8.72
CA GLU A 405 15.69 20.27 7.51
C GLU A 405 16.72 19.34 6.90
N ILE A 406 16.63 19.08 5.59
CA ILE A 406 17.55 18.18 4.87
C ILE A 406 18.27 18.94 3.79
N GLN A 407 19.57 18.79 3.77
CA GLN A 407 20.49 19.42 2.83
C GLN A 407 21.32 18.36 2.10
N ASN A 408 21.46 18.51 0.80
CA ASN A 408 22.33 17.67 -0.01
C ASN A 408 23.76 18.26 -0.03
N GLY A 409 24.63 17.73 0.82
CA GLY A 409 26.04 18.09 0.89
C GLY A 409 26.90 17.35 -0.15
N THR A 410 26.31 16.81 -1.22
CA THR A 410 27.00 16.12 -2.30
C THR A 410 26.61 16.67 -3.67
N GLY A 411 27.34 16.28 -4.71
CA GLY A 411 26.97 16.56 -6.09
C GLY A 411 25.94 15.59 -6.69
N VAL A 412 25.40 14.62 -5.92
CA VAL A 412 24.46 13.60 -6.40
C VAL A 412 23.04 14.16 -6.40
N PRO A 413 22.40 14.35 -7.56
CA PRO A 413 21.07 14.95 -7.62
C PRO A 413 20.00 14.11 -6.89
N GLY A 414 19.10 14.78 -6.14
CA GLY A 414 17.93 14.15 -5.51
C GLY A 414 18.22 13.31 -4.27
N LEU A 415 19.44 13.33 -3.74
CA LEU A 415 19.80 12.60 -2.52
C LEU A 415 19.00 13.08 -1.30
N ASP A 416 18.82 14.38 -1.19
CA ASP A 416 17.97 15.05 -0.20
C ASP A 416 16.50 14.60 -0.29
N GLY A 417 15.96 14.50 -1.51
CA GLY A 417 14.62 14.00 -1.75
C GLY A 417 14.44 12.54 -1.31
N LEU A 418 15.46 11.69 -1.46
CA LEU A 418 15.42 10.31 -0.99
C LEU A 418 15.45 10.23 0.55
N ALA A 419 16.30 11.01 1.20
CA ALA A 419 16.34 11.08 2.66
C ALA A 419 15.03 11.63 3.23
N ALA A 420 14.48 12.68 2.62
CA ALA A 420 13.18 13.24 2.97
C ALA A 420 12.07 12.19 2.84
N ASN A 421 12.04 11.46 1.74
CA ASN A 421 11.07 10.39 1.55
C ASN A 421 11.18 9.31 2.64
N ARG A 422 12.39 8.91 3.02
CA ARG A 422 12.65 7.93 4.08
C ARG A 422 12.12 8.40 5.43
N LEU A 423 12.36 9.65 5.80
CA LEU A 423 11.84 10.26 7.03
C LEU A 423 10.32 10.47 6.97
N ASN A 424 9.76 10.84 5.82
CA ASN A 424 8.32 10.97 5.65
C ASN A 424 7.59 9.63 5.84
N TYR A 425 8.17 8.50 5.43
CA TYR A 425 7.61 7.17 5.73
C TYR A 425 7.54 6.89 7.24
N ALA A 426 8.46 7.45 8.00
CA ALA A 426 8.49 7.34 9.45
C ALA A 426 7.67 8.40 10.19
N GLY A 427 7.00 9.31 9.48
CA GLY A 427 6.12 10.34 10.04
C GLY A 427 6.75 11.72 10.27
N TYR A 428 8.04 11.91 9.97
CA TYR A 428 8.69 13.23 10.13
C TYR A 428 8.33 14.18 9.00
N ALA A 429 7.94 15.40 9.34
CA ALA A 429 7.79 16.48 8.37
C ALA A 429 9.17 17.01 7.98
N THR A 430 9.46 17.02 6.68
CA THR A 430 10.78 17.42 6.18
C THR A 430 10.72 18.65 5.30
N HIS A 431 11.79 19.47 5.38
CA HIS A 431 12.00 20.63 4.52
C HIS A 431 13.36 20.50 3.82
N LEU A 432 13.40 20.76 2.51
CA LEU A 432 14.64 20.72 1.74
C LEU A 432 15.23 22.12 1.62
N SER A 433 16.54 22.24 1.82
CA SER A 433 17.27 23.47 1.61
C SER A 433 18.66 23.20 0.98
N ALA A 434 19.30 24.25 0.50
CA ALA A 434 20.63 24.13 -0.08
C ALA A 434 21.68 23.98 1.03
N ALA A 435 22.65 23.07 0.83
CA ALA A 435 23.83 22.99 1.67
C ALA A 435 24.80 24.14 1.36
N ASP A 436 25.69 24.44 2.30
CA ASP A 436 26.76 25.41 2.13
C ASP A 436 27.89 24.90 1.23
N SER A 437 28.05 23.58 1.11
CA SER A 437 29.01 22.90 0.25
C SER A 437 28.42 21.61 -0.35
N THR A 438 29.05 21.12 -1.43
CA THR A 438 28.72 19.83 -2.05
C THR A 438 29.84 18.79 -1.85
N ASP A 439 30.74 19.00 -0.91
CA ASP A 439 31.93 18.18 -0.70
C ASP A 439 31.92 17.41 0.64
N TYR A 440 30.74 17.22 1.23
CA TYR A 440 30.62 16.49 2.49
C TYR A 440 30.96 15.01 2.30
N ALA A 441 32.08 14.59 2.86
CA ALA A 441 32.50 13.18 2.81
C ALA A 441 31.61 12.27 3.69
N ALA A 442 31.12 12.81 4.81
CA ALA A 442 30.25 12.12 5.75
C ALA A 442 29.01 12.97 6.09
N SER A 443 27.91 12.28 6.32
CA SER A 443 26.66 12.90 6.73
C SER A 443 26.75 13.45 8.16
N VAL A 444 26.08 14.57 8.40
CA VAL A 444 26.08 15.28 9.70
C VAL A 444 24.65 15.58 10.11
N VAL A 445 24.33 15.38 11.39
CA VAL A 445 23.06 15.76 11.99
C VAL A 445 23.32 16.85 13.03
N ILE A 446 22.85 18.06 12.78
CA ILE A 446 22.94 19.17 13.72
C ILE A 446 21.68 19.15 14.57
N ASP A 447 21.86 18.98 15.87
CA ASP A 447 20.78 18.94 16.87
C ASP A 447 20.66 20.34 17.51
N ALA A 448 19.59 21.08 17.14
CA ALA A 448 19.31 22.40 17.68
C ALA A 448 18.40 22.37 18.93
N THR A 449 17.92 21.18 19.33
CA THR A 449 17.01 21.06 20.46
C THR A 449 17.69 21.45 21.78
N VAL A 450 16.95 22.19 22.59
CA VAL A 450 17.46 22.66 23.89
C VAL A 450 16.79 21.84 25.01
N GLY A 451 17.56 20.89 25.58
CA GLY A 451 17.11 20.14 26.76
C GLY A 451 15.94 19.17 26.51
N GLN A 452 15.69 18.79 25.26
CA GLN A 452 14.66 17.82 24.88
C GLN A 452 15.16 16.39 25.04
N ASP A 453 14.21 15.45 25.06
CA ASP A 453 14.46 14.01 25.06
C ASP A 453 15.22 13.60 23.78
N PRO A 454 16.38 12.91 23.91
CA PRO A 454 17.16 12.47 22.77
C PRO A 454 16.48 11.39 21.91
N SER A 455 15.36 10.84 22.33
CA SER A 455 14.66 9.73 21.65
C SER A 455 14.31 10.04 20.19
N GLN A 456 13.88 11.28 19.89
CA GLN A 456 13.56 11.70 18.53
C GLN A 456 14.81 11.77 17.64
N ARG A 457 15.92 12.28 18.17
CA ARG A 457 17.23 12.28 17.50
C ARG A 457 17.70 10.87 17.20
N ASP A 458 17.64 9.99 18.21
CA ASP A 458 18.12 8.62 18.08
C ASP A 458 17.25 7.81 17.10
N ALA A 459 15.95 8.06 17.08
CA ALA A 459 15.04 7.53 16.08
C ALA A 459 15.37 8.03 14.67
N LEU A 460 15.64 9.33 14.50
CA LEU A 460 16.05 9.92 13.21
C LEU A 460 17.33 9.30 12.68
N LEU A 461 18.35 9.14 13.55
CA LEU A 461 19.61 8.47 13.18
C LEU A 461 19.36 7.02 12.73
N SER A 462 18.57 6.28 13.49
CA SER A 462 18.23 4.89 13.15
C SER A 462 17.50 4.81 11.81
N ILE A 463 16.51 5.68 11.58
CA ILE A 463 15.76 5.73 10.32
C ILE A 463 16.69 6.03 9.14
N LEU A 464 17.64 6.96 9.28
CA LEU A 464 18.56 7.34 8.21
C LEU A 464 19.76 6.38 8.08
N ASP A 465 19.91 5.39 8.97
CA ASP A 465 21.07 4.48 9.05
C ASP A 465 22.38 5.28 9.25
N LEU A 466 22.32 6.29 10.13
CA LEU A 466 23.48 7.14 10.47
C LEU A 466 24.02 6.79 11.86
N PRO A 467 25.34 6.82 12.04
CA PRO A 467 25.95 6.55 13.34
C PRO A 467 25.73 7.72 14.31
N SER A 468 25.76 7.45 15.61
CA SER A 468 25.68 8.49 16.65
C SER A 468 26.81 9.51 16.58
N SER A 469 27.95 9.15 15.99
CA SER A 469 29.07 10.06 15.72
C SER A 469 28.77 11.14 14.66
N ALA A 470 27.69 10.98 13.90
CA ALA A 470 27.24 12.00 12.94
C ALA A 470 26.63 13.24 13.62
N VAL A 471 26.30 13.16 14.92
CA VAL A 471 25.62 14.23 15.64
C VAL A 471 26.59 15.32 16.07
N ILE A 472 26.23 16.55 15.74
CA ILE A 472 26.85 17.77 16.27
C ILE A 472 25.77 18.48 17.10
N SER A 473 26.04 18.65 18.40
CA SER A 473 25.15 19.42 19.27
C SER A 473 25.40 20.91 19.05
N GLY A 474 24.33 21.63 18.64
CA GLY A 474 24.37 23.07 18.41
C GLY A 474 23.03 23.67 18.84
N PRO A 475 22.73 23.72 20.18
CA PRO A 475 21.47 24.20 20.69
C PRO A 475 21.19 25.64 20.20
N ASP A 476 20.08 25.85 19.49
CA ASP A 476 19.64 27.16 19.01
C ASP A 476 18.11 27.26 19.03
N ALA A 477 17.61 27.93 20.04
CA ALA A 477 16.16 28.13 20.19
C ALA A 477 15.53 29.01 19.10
N ASN A 478 16.34 29.67 18.25
CA ASN A 478 15.87 30.46 17.13
C ASN A 478 16.00 29.73 15.78
N ALA A 479 16.55 28.53 15.76
CA ALA A 479 16.56 27.71 14.57
C ALA A 479 15.11 27.44 14.11
N GLY A 480 14.83 27.60 12.85
CA GLY A 480 13.52 27.27 12.29
C GLY A 480 13.30 25.75 12.12
N TRP A 481 14.15 24.91 12.72
CA TRP A 481 14.16 23.46 12.65
C TRP A 481 14.72 22.89 13.97
N ASP A 482 14.32 21.67 14.31
CA ASP A 482 14.82 20.91 15.46
C ASP A 482 16.11 20.16 15.09
N TYR A 483 16.12 19.57 13.90
CA TYR A 483 17.26 18.84 13.36
C TYR A 483 17.57 19.30 11.94
N ARG A 484 18.84 19.48 11.65
CA ARG A 484 19.35 19.67 10.27
C ARG A 484 20.22 18.50 9.90
N VAL A 485 19.88 17.82 8.82
CA VAL A 485 20.65 16.70 8.25
C VAL A 485 21.35 17.18 6.99
N VAL A 486 22.68 17.20 7.02
CA VAL A 486 23.50 17.44 5.82
C VAL A 486 24.00 16.09 5.35
N LEU A 487 23.58 15.67 4.18
CA LEU A 487 23.95 14.36 3.62
C LEU A 487 25.34 14.42 3.00
N GLY A 488 26.17 13.42 3.28
CA GLY A 488 27.48 13.21 2.70
C GLY A 488 27.49 12.04 1.71
N TYR A 489 28.65 11.80 1.09
CA TYR A 489 28.85 10.69 0.15
C TYR A 489 28.76 9.30 0.80
N ASP A 490 28.73 9.20 2.13
CA ASP A 490 28.54 7.97 2.90
C ASP A 490 27.06 7.57 3.03
N TYR A 491 26.10 8.46 2.67
CA TYR A 491 24.70 8.17 2.83
C TYR A 491 24.21 7.05 1.89
N LYS A 492 23.57 6.05 2.48
CA LYS A 492 23.01 4.91 1.75
C LYS A 492 21.53 5.13 1.44
N THR A 493 21.22 5.24 0.17
CA THR A 493 19.85 5.51 -0.30
C THR A 493 18.92 4.33 -0.18
N CYS A 494 19.46 3.10 -0.36
CA CYS A 494 18.64 1.90 -0.47
C CYS A 494 18.06 1.50 0.88
N PHE A 495 16.75 1.61 1.02
CA PHE A 495 15.97 1.14 2.15
C PHE A 495 14.61 0.61 1.65
N LYS A 496 13.94 -0.14 2.50
CA LYS A 496 12.57 -0.58 2.25
C LYS A 496 11.66 0.03 3.29
N PRO A 497 10.61 0.77 2.88
CA PRO A 497 9.69 1.42 3.82
C PRO A 497 9.09 0.49 4.86
N GLU A 498 8.86 -0.75 4.48
CA GLU A 498 8.35 -1.79 5.37
C GLU A 498 9.30 -2.19 6.50
N ASP A 499 10.59 -1.85 6.41
CA ASP A 499 11.58 -2.07 7.46
C ASP A 499 11.58 -0.93 8.49
N LEU A 500 10.87 0.17 8.22
CA LEU A 500 10.71 1.34 9.11
C LEU A 500 9.46 1.28 9.98
N ILE A 501 8.57 0.33 9.72
CA ILE A 501 7.30 0.17 10.44
C ILE A 501 7.54 -0.79 11.61
N HIS A 502 7.79 -0.24 12.79
CA HIS A 502 7.88 -0.96 14.06
C HIS A 502 7.15 -0.21 15.16
#